data_ea40b8b92669a468cfca45346d67a12a
#
_entry.id   ea40b8b92669a468cfca45346d67a12a
#
_cell.length_a   1.000
_cell.length_b   1.000
_cell.length_c   1.000
_cell.angle_alpha   90.00
_cell.angle_beta   90.00
_cell.angle_gamma   90.00
#
_symmetry.space_group_name_H-M   'P 1'
#
loop_
_entity.id
_entity.type
_entity.pdbx_description
1 polymer ?
#
loop_
_entity_poly.entity_id
_entity_poly.type
_entity_poly.pdbx_seq_one_letter_code
_entity_poly.pdbx_strand_id
1 'polypeptide(L)'
;MCVTAVESRPAGVALTPSPRGHRPYGARVKAFVALTKPRIIELLLITTVPVMFLAAQGVPDLWLVLTTTVGGYLSAGGANALNMYIDRDIDALMDRTSQRPLVTGMVSPRECLAFGIALAVISTLWFGLLVNWLSAGLALGALLFYVVVYTMLLKRRTSQNIIWGGIAGCLPVLIGWSSVTNSLSWAAVILFAVIFFWTPPHYWPLSMKVKDDYARVGIPMLPVVASNQVVAKQIVIYSWVMVGVSLLLTPLGYTGWFYLSVALLAGGFWLWEAHGLQNRARAGVTGAKLKEMRLFHWSITYVSLLFLAVAVDPFLR
;
A
#
# COMPACT_ATOMS: atom_id res chain seq x y z
N MET A 1 -36.67 -3.59 40.72
CA MET A 1 -37.42 -2.84 39.69
C MET A 1 -36.73 -1.50 39.48
N CYS A 2 -35.97 -1.38 38.44
CA CYS A 2 -35.58 -0.12 37.82
C CYS A 2 -35.25 -0.44 36.36
N VAL A 3 -36.18 -0.12 35.49
CA VAL A 3 -36.03 -0.25 34.04
C VAL A 3 -35.33 1.01 33.58
N THR A 4 -34.06 0.92 33.19
CA THR A 4 -33.34 2.01 32.51
C THR A 4 -33.66 1.99 31.02
N ALA A 5 -34.20 3.11 30.55
CA ALA A 5 -34.60 3.35 29.19
C ALA A 5 -33.43 3.19 28.22
N VAL A 6 -33.68 2.47 27.14
CA VAL A 6 -32.82 2.42 25.96
C VAL A 6 -32.98 3.76 25.24
N GLU A 7 -31.98 4.62 25.33
CA GLU A 7 -31.87 5.82 24.49
C GLU A 7 -31.76 5.41 23.00
N SER A 8 -32.75 5.80 22.24
CA SER A 8 -32.80 5.66 20.80
C SER A 8 -31.68 6.46 20.14
N ARG A 9 -30.82 5.78 19.34
CA ARG A 9 -29.83 6.42 18.46
C ARG A 9 -30.51 7.46 17.58
N PRO A 10 -29.94 8.66 17.41
CA PRO A 10 -30.44 9.62 16.45
C PRO A 10 -30.31 9.05 15.03
N ALA A 11 -31.42 9.13 14.31
CA ALA A 11 -31.54 8.76 12.89
C ALA A 11 -30.48 9.49 12.06
N GLY A 12 -29.96 8.80 11.05
CA GLY A 12 -28.86 9.20 10.18
C GLY A 12 -28.92 10.66 9.77
N VAL A 13 -27.80 11.34 9.97
CA VAL A 13 -27.54 12.67 9.38
C VAL A 13 -27.55 12.48 7.86
N ALA A 14 -28.66 12.82 7.22
CA ALA A 14 -28.71 12.94 5.77
C ALA A 14 -27.70 14.04 5.38
N LEU A 15 -26.65 13.66 4.67
CA LEU A 15 -25.72 14.61 4.09
C LEU A 15 -26.51 15.48 3.09
N THR A 16 -26.91 16.68 3.51
CA THR A 16 -27.50 17.68 2.61
C THR A 16 -26.45 18.02 1.57
N PRO A 17 -26.75 17.88 0.26
CA PRO A 17 -25.84 18.32 -0.78
C PRO A 17 -25.60 19.82 -0.63
N SER A 18 -24.37 20.23 -0.34
CA SER A 18 -23.97 21.63 -0.40
C SER A 18 -24.35 22.22 -1.77
N PRO A 19 -24.92 23.44 -1.83
CA PRO A 19 -25.31 24.05 -3.10
C PRO A 19 -24.13 24.06 -4.07
N ARG A 20 -24.37 23.67 -5.33
CA ARG A 20 -23.42 23.72 -6.44
C ARG A 20 -23.08 25.18 -6.82
N GLY A 21 -22.37 25.90 -5.94
CA GLY A 21 -21.73 27.16 -6.29
C GLY A 21 -20.64 26.92 -7.33
N HIS A 22 -20.39 27.89 -8.20
CA HIS A 22 -19.32 27.88 -9.19
C HIS A 22 -17.96 27.65 -8.49
N ARG A 23 -17.49 26.40 -8.49
CA ARG A 23 -16.21 26.05 -7.88
C ARG A 23 -15.10 26.38 -8.88
N PRO A 24 -14.01 27.06 -8.46
CA PRO A 24 -12.94 27.42 -9.37
C PRO A 24 -12.34 26.16 -10.00
N TYR A 25 -12.06 26.22 -11.30
CA TYR A 25 -11.55 25.09 -12.10
C TYR A 25 -10.34 24.41 -11.45
N GLY A 26 -9.39 25.19 -10.92
CA GLY A 26 -8.20 24.68 -10.24
C GLY A 26 -8.52 23.84 -8.98
N ALA A 27 -9.58 24.17 -8.24
CA ALA A 27 -10.00 23.38 -7.07
C ALA A 27 -10.55 22.00 -7.50
N ARG A 28 -11.25 21.93 -8.64
CA ARG A 28 -11.73 20.65 -9.19
C ARG A 28 -10.58 19.76 -9.66
N VAL A 29 -9.62 20.32 -10.41
CA VAL A 29 -8.42 19.58 -10.85
C VAL A 29 -7.68 19.01 -9.63
N LYS A 30 -7.43 19.83 -8.60
CA LYS A 30 -6.81 19.39 -7.36
C LYS A 30 -7.61 18.27 -6.68
N ALA A 31 -8.94 18.31 -6.72
CA ALA A 31 -9.78 17.25 -6.16
C ALA A 31 -9.64 15.93 -6.94
N PHE A 32 -9.59 15.95 -8.28
CA PHE A 32 -9.35 14.74 -9.09
C PHE A 32 -7.95 14.18 -8.86
N VAL A 33 -6.91 15.02 -8.76
CA VAL A 33 -5.56 14.57 -8.38
C VAL A 33 -5.58 13.93 -6.99
N ALA A 34 -6.32 14.50 -6.02
CA ALA A 34 -6.43 13.92 -4.68
C ALA A 34 -7.11 12.53 -4.66
N LEU A 35 -7.99 12.20 -5.65
CA LEU A 35 -8.56 10.85 -5.78
C LEU A 35 -7.49 9.80 -6.06
N THR A 36 -6.42 10.14 -6.77
CA THR A 36 -5.34 9.20 -7.10
C THR A 36 -4.43 8.87 -5.93
N LYS A 37 -4.46 9.66 -4.83
CA LYS A 37 -3.57 9.53 -3.65
C LYS A 37 -2.08 9.51 -4.01
N PRO A 38 -1.50 10.59 -4.57
CA PRO A 38 -0.14 10.61 -5.12
C PRO A 38 0.94 10.06 -4.18
N ARG A 39 0.90 10.43 -2.89
CA ARG A 39 1.87 10.00 -1.88
C ARG A 39 1.97 8.47 -1.69
N ILE A 40 0.88 7.74 -1.96
CA ILE A 40 0.90 6.27 -1.87
C ILE A 40 1.56 5.69 -3.12
N ILE A 41 1.34 6.32 -4.27
CA ILE A 41 1.89 5.87 -5.55
C ILE A 41 3.42 6.01 -5.56
N GLU A 42 3.97 7.07 -4.95
CA GLU A 42 5.43 7.26 -4.82
C GLU A 42 6.12 6.01 -4.23
N LEU A 43 5.54 5.42 -3.19
CA LEU A 43 6.09 4.21 -2.57
C LEU A 43 6.03 2.99 -3.50
N LEU A 44 4.97 2.87 -4.31
CA LEU A 44 4.86 1.81 -5.32
C LEU A 44 5.94 1.96 -6.41
N LEU A 45 6.25 3.18 -6.81
CA LEU A 45 7.28 3.46 -7.81
C LEU A 45 8.70 3.18 -7.29
N ILE A 46 8.95 3.44 -5.99
CA ILE A 46 10.21 3.10 -5.31
C ILE A 46 10.48 1.58 -5.36
N THR A 47 9.47 0.75 -5.46
CA THR A 47 9.63 -0.70 -5.59
C THR A 47 9.62 -1.18 -7.04
N THR A 48 9.06 -0.42 -7.97
CA THR A 48 8.98 -0.78 -9.39
C THR A 48 10.28 -0.47 -10.15
N VAL A 49 10.73 0.80 -10.09
CA VAL A 49 11.86 1.27 -10.89
C VAL A 49 13.17 0.55 -10.55
N PRO A 50 13.58 0.37 -9.28
CA PRO A 50 14.77 -0.40 -8.93
C PRO A 50 14.79 -1.82 -9.48
N VAL A 51 13.65 -2.48 -9.55
CA VAL A 51 13.55 -3.83 -10.10
C VAL A 51 13.82 -3.84 -11.61
N MET A 52 13.48 -2.75 -12.33
CA MET A 52 13.82 -2.63 -13.76
C MET A 52 15.33 -2.62 -13.98
N PHE A 53 16.12 -1.99 -13.09
CA PHE A 53 17.59 -2.02 -13.15
C PHE A 53 18.13 -3.44 -12.93
N LEU A 54 17.60 -4.16 -11.95
CA LEU A 54 17.99 -5.55 -11.73
C LEU A 54 17.59 -6.44 -12.92
N ALA A 55 16.42 -6.25 -13.48
CA ALA A 55 15.95 -7.02 -14.64
C ALA A 55 16.77 -6.75 -15.91
N ALA A 56 17.23 -5.51 -16.12
CA ALA A 56 18.09 -5.11 -17.20
C ALA A 56 19.56 -5.47 -16.99
N GLN A 57 19.96 -5.87 -15.76
CA GLN A 57 21.37 -6.04 -15.35
C GLN A 57 22.23 -4.81 -15.67
N GLY A 58 21.66 -3.62 -15.47
CA GLY A 58 22.27 -2.32 -15.80
C GLY A 58 21.20 -1.22 -15.90
N VAL A 59 21.45 -0.21 -16.73
CA VAL A 59 20.49 0.88 -16.98
C VAL A 59 19.41 0.38 -17.97
N PRO A 60 18.13 0.31 -17.56
CA PRO A 60 17.06 -0.01 -18.49
C PRO A 60 16.82 1.14 -19.46
N ASP A 61 16.14 0.87 -20.58
CA ASP A 61 15.70 1.92 -21.49
C ASP A 61 14.88 2.97 -20.73
N LEU A 62 15.31 4.24 -20.81
CA LEU A 62 14.69 5.34 -20.07
C LEU A 62 13.26 5.63 -20.54
N TRP A 63 12.96 5.39 -21.83
CA TRP A 63 11.59 5.48 -22.34
C TRP A 63 10.71 4.41 -21.70
N LEU A 64 11.23 3.19 -21.56
CA LEU A 64 10.53 2.10 -20.89
C LEU A 64 10.29 2.39 -19.40
N VAL A 65 11.27 2.98 -18.71
CA VAL A 65 11.09 3.42 -17.30
C VAL A 65 9.98 4.46 -17.21
N LEU A 66 9.99 5.46 -18.09
CA LEU A 66 8.98 6.52 -18.11
C LEU A 66 7.58 5.95 -18.38
N THR A 67 7.43 5.12 -19.42
CA THR A 67 6.13 4.55 -19.79
C THR A 67 5.60 3.59 -18.71
N THR A 68 6.46 2.78 -18.10
CA THR A 68 6.10 1.91 -16.96
C THR A 68 5.65 2.73 -15.76
N THR A 69 6.37 3.80 -15.43
CA THR A 69 6.07 4.69 -14.31
C THR A 69 4.72 5.40 -14.49
N VAL A 70 4.48 5.96 -15.68
CA VAL A 70 3.21 6.63 -16.01
C VAL A 70 2.06 5.64 -15.99
N GLY A 71 2.21 4.46 -16.62
CA GLY A 71 1.20 3.40 -16.60
C GLY A 71 0.87 2.93 -15.18
N GLY A 72 1.89 2.76 -14.35
CA GLY A 72 1.74 2.42 -12.92
C GLY A 72 0.99 3.50 -12.14
N TYR A 73 1.30 4.77 -12.39
CA TYR A 73 0.59 5.91 -11.79
C TYR A 73 -0.90 5.91 -12.17
N LEU A 74 -1.21 5.71 -13.45
CA LEU A 74 -2.60 5.65 -13.94
C LEU A 74 -3.36 4.48 -13.33
N SER A 75 -2.76 3.27 -13.29
CA SER A 75 -3.37 2.07 -12.72
C SER A 75 -3.65 2.23 -11.22
N ALA A 76 -2.66 2.63 -10.44
CA ALA A 76 -2.81 2.85 -9.01
C ALA A 76 -3.76 4.01 -8.69
N GLY A 77 -3.75 5.06 -9.51
CA GLY A 77 -4.68 6.20 -9.42
C GLY A 77 -6.12 5.75 -9.64
N GLY A 78 -6.36 4.93 -10.66
CA GLY A 78 -7.67 4.34 -10.94
C GLY A 78 -8.17 3.46 -9.79
N ALA A 79 -7.30 2.57 -9.28
CA ALA A 79 -7.59 1.73 -8.13
C ALA A 79 -7.97 2.55 -6.89
N ASN A 80 -7.22 3.63 -6.60
CA ASN A 80 -7.50 4.53 -5.48
C ASN A 80 -8.82 5.29 -5.62
N ALA A 81 -9.15 5.78 -6.83
CA ALA A 81 -10.42 6.45 -7.09
C ALA A 81 -11.61 5.49 -6.89
N LEU A 82 -11.52 4.27 -7.44
CA LEU A 82 -12.53 3.22 -7.25
C LEU A 82 -12.68 2.80 -5.78
N ASN A 83 -11.56 2.68 -5.04
CA ASN A 83 -11.60 2.44 -3.60
C ASN A 83 -12.32 3.56 -2.84
N MET A 84 -12.06 4.84 -3.15
CA MET A 84 -12.79 5.95 -2.52
C MET A 84 -14.28 5.92 -2.86
N TYR A 85 -14.65 5.53 -4.09
CA TYR A 85 -16.06 5.40 -4.47
C TYR A 85 -16.76 4.32 -3.64
N ILE A 86 -16.12 3.16 -3.43
CA ILE A 86 -16.68 2.04 -2.66
C ILE A 86 -16.76 2.38 -1.17
N ASP A 87 -15.71 2.99 -0.62
CA ASP A 87 -15.58 3.29 0.81
C ASP A 87 -16.26 4.62 1.25
N ARG A 88 -16.95 5.34 0.35
CA ARG A 88 -17.52 6.68 0.63
C ARG A 88 -18.43 6.74 1.85
N ASP A 89 -19.09 5.62 2.19
CA ASP A 89 -19.96 5.48 3.36
C ASP A 89 -19.17 5.51 4.67
N ILE A 90 -18.07 4.78 4.75
CA ILE A 90 -17.21 4.71 5.93
C ILE A 90 -16.24 5.90 6.02
N ASP A 91 -15.82 6.45 4.89
CA ASP A 91 -14.88 7.57 4.83
C ASP A 91 -15.43 8.83 5.51
N ALA A 92 -16.74 9.03 5.46
CA ALA A 92 -17.43 10.14 6.11
C ALA A 92 -17.42 10.04 7.66
N LEU A 93 -17.24 8.84 8.20
CA LEU A 93 -17.28 8.55 9.63
C LEU A 93 -15.89 8.49 10.28
N MET A 94 -14.83 8.48 9.47
CA MET A 94 -13.45 8.41 9.93
C MET A 94 -12.78 9.78 9.87
N ASP A 95 -12.14 10.23 10.97
CA ASP A 95 -11.49 11.54 11.05
C ASP A 95 -10.41 11.72 9.97
N ARG A 96 -9.63 10.66 9.72
CA ARG A 96 -8.55 10.65 8.72
C ARG A 96 -9.04 10.84 7.28
N THR A 97 -10.26 10.46 6.96
CA THR A 97 -10.80 10.45 5.59
C THR A 97 -11.95 11.43 5.36
N SER A 98 -12.39 12.15 6.39
CA SER A 98 -13.48 13.15 6.35
C SER A 98 -13.25 14.27 5.32
N GLN A 99 -12.00 14.58 4.98
CA GLN A 99 -11.63 15.61 4.01
C GLN A 99 -11.46 15.10 2.57
N ARG A 100 -11.80 13.83 2.29
CA ARG A 100 -11.73 13.28 0.94
C ARG A 100 -12.68 13.98 -0.03
N PRO A 101 -12.32 14.12 -1.33
CA PRO A 101 -13.13 14.84 -2.32
C PRO A 101 -14.58 14.35 -2.46
N LEU A 102 -14.84 13.06 -2.27
CA LEU A 102 -16.19 12.51 -2.28
C LEU A 102 -16.98 12.90 -1.03
N VAL A 103 -16.35 12.86 0.15
CA VAL A 103 -16.98 13.21 1.43
C VAL A 103 -17.34 14.69 1.47
N THR A 104 -16.42 15.55 1.01
CA THR A 104 -16.64 17.00 0.94
C THR A 104 -17.54 17.43 -0.22
N GLY A 105 -17.98 16.49 -1.08
CA GLY A 105 -18.79 16.77 -2.25
C GLY A 105 -18.08 17.58 -3.35
N MET A 106 -16.74 17.65 -3.32
CA MET A 106 -15.94 18.30 -4.38
C MET A 106 -16.01 17.54 -5.71
N VAL A 107 -16.16 16.22 -5.65
CA VAL A 107 -16.37 15.32 -6.78
C VAL A 107 -17.61 14.49 -6.49
N SER A 108 -18.50 14.35 -7.44
CA SER A 108 -19.68 13.50 -7.29
C SER A 108 -19.30 12.00 -7.37
N PRO A 109 -20.10 11.09 -6.78
CA PRO A 109 -19.85 9.66 -6.90
C PRO A 109 -19.79 9.15 -8.35
N ARG A 110 -20.64 9.70 -9.23
CA ARG A 110 -20.63 9.31 -10.66
C ARG A 110 -19.35 9.75 -11.36
N GLU A 111 -18.89 10.98 -11.10
CA GLU A 111 -17.62 11.48 -11.64
C GLU A 111 -16.42 10.67 -11.15
N CYS A 112 -16.39 10.31 -9.86
CA CYS A 112 -15.33 9.49 -9.28
C CYS A 112 -15.30 8.08 -9.90
N LEU A 113 -16.45 7.45 -10.06
CA LEU A 113 -16.57 6.12 -10.69
C LEU A 113 -16.09 6.17 -12.15
N ALA A 114 -16.60 7.13 -12.93
CA ALA A 114 -16.21 7.30 -14.33
C ALA A 114 -14.70 7.57 -14.47
N PHE A 115 -14.15 8.43 -13.61
CA PHE A 115 -12.71 8.73 -13.58
C PHE A 115 -11.86 7.50 -13.25
N GLY A 116 -12.25 6.72 -12.23
CA GLY A 116 -11.54 5.50 -11.83
C GLY A 116 -11.56 4.43 -12.94
N ILE A 117 -12.72 4.24 -13.61
CA ILE A 117 -12.84 3.31 -14.76
C ILE A 117 -12.02 3.81 -15.95
N ALA A 118 -12.09 5.10 -16.26
CA ALA A 118 -11.30 5.69 -17.36
C ALA A 118 -9.80 5.47 -17.13
N LEU A 119 -9.29 5.73 -15.92
CA LEU A 119 -7.88 5.48 -15.59
C LEU A 119 -7.52 3.99 -15.69
N ALA A 120 -8.40 3.07 -15.29
CA ALA A 120 -8.19 1.63 -15.40
C ALA A 120 -8.06 1.20 -16.88
N VAL A 121 -8.96 1.67 -17.75
CA VAL A 121 -8.92 1.37 -19.18
C VAL A 121 -7.67 1.99 -19.83
N ILE A 122 -7.44 3.28 -19.58
CA ILE A 122 -6.28 3.99 -20.14
C ILE A 122 -4.98 3.33 -19.69
N SER A 123 -4.83 2.97 -18.42
CA SER A 123 -3.59 2.32 -17.93
C SER A 123 -3.37 0.95 -18.57
N THR A 124 -4.42 0.16 -18.76
CA THR A 124 -4.32 -1.17 -19.37
C THR A 124 -3.89 -1.05 -20.83
N LEU A 125 -4.51 -0.14 -21.59
CA LEU A 125 -4.13 0.13 -22.98
C LEU A 125 -2.72 0.73 -23.08
N TRP A 126 -2.38 1.64 -22.15
CA TRP A 126 -1.04 2.23 -22.06
C TRP A 126 0.04 1.17 -21.88
N PHE A 127 -0.12 0.26 -20.92
CA PHE A 127 0.82 -0.83 -20.73
C PHE A 127 0.86 -1.77 -21.94
N GLY A 128 -0.28 -2.17 -22.49
CA GLY A 128 -0.35 -3.10 -23.60
C GLY A 128 0.32 -2.58 -24.87
N LEU A 129 0.14 -1.29 -25.16
CA LEU A 129 0.63 -0.68 -26.40
C LEU A 129 2.05 -0.12 -26.29
N LEU A 130 2.46 0.39 -25.11
CA LEU A 130 3.74 1.09 -24.93
C LEU A 130 4.77 0.29 -24.13
N VAL A 131 4.37 -0.79 -23.46
CA VAL A 131 5.27 -1.65 -22.66
C VAL A 131 5.16 -3.08 -23.16
N ASN A 132 4.22 -3.87 -22.63
CA ASN A 132 3.87 -5.21 -23.11
C ASN A 132 2.57 -5.71 -22.45
N TRP A 133 1.94 -6.73 -23.06
CA TRP A 133 0.67 -7.26 -22.59
C TRP A 133 0.76 -8.04 -21.26
N LEU A 134 1.93 -8.60 -20.91
CA LEU A 134 2.13 -9.25 -19.61
C LEU A 134 2.05 -8.21 -18.48
N SER A 135 2.76 -7.08 -18.62
CA SER A 135 2.71 -5.97 -17.66
C SER A 135 1.31 -5.35 -17.60
N ALA A 136 0.60 -5.25 -18.74
CA ALA A 136 -0.80 -4.80 -18.75
C ALA A 136 -1.72 -5.73 -17.95
N GLY A 137 -1.58 -7.04 -18.14
CA GLY A 137 -2.33 -8.06 -17.39
C GLY A 137 -2.04 -8.00 -15.88
N LEU A 138 -0.77 -7.84 -15.49
CA LEU A 138 -0.36 -7.71 -14.08
C LEU A 138 -0.89 -6.41 -13.45
N ALA A 139 -0.86 -5.27 -14.18
CA ALA A 139 -1.38 -4.00 -13.70
C ALA A 139 -2.90 -4.03 -13.53
N LEU A 140 -3.63 -4.59 -14.50
CA LEU A 140 -5.07 -4.79 -14.40
C LEU A 140 -5.41 -5.76 -13.27
N GLY A 141 -4.67 -6.85 -13.13
CA GLY A 141 -4.80 -7.81 -12.03
C GLY A 141 -4.60 -7.16 -10.66
N ALA A 142 -3.58 -6.30 -10.52
CA ALA A 142 -3.34 -5.53 -9.30
C ALA A 142 -4.52 -4.62 -8.95
N LEU A 143 -5.02 -3.87 -9.93
CA LEU A 143 -6.16 -2.97 -9.78
C LEU A 143 -7.42 -3.74 -9.37
N LEU A 144 -7.76 -4.81 -10.08
CA LEU A 144 -8.93 -5.64 -9.77
C LEU A 144 -8.81 -6.31 -8.42
N PHE A 145 -7.61 -6.82 -8.07
CA PHE A 145 -7.37 -7.42 -6.77
C PHE A 145 -7.56 -6.39 -5.64
N TYR A 146 -7.03 -5.18 -5.81
CA TYR A 146 -7.20 -4.11 -4.83
C TYR A 146 -8.66 -3.68 -4.68
N VAL A 147 -9.39 -3.51 -5.79
CA VAL A 147 -10.78 -3.04 -5.77
C VAL A 147 -11.73 -4.14 -5.31
N VAL A 148 -11.68 -5.31 -5.94
CA VAL A 148 -12.64 -6.39 -5.69
C VAL A 148 -12.23 -7.19 -4.45
N VAL A 149 -11.02 -7.77 -4.45
CA VAL A 149 -10.63 -8.69 -3.39
C VAL A 149 -10.39 -7.94 -2.08
N TYR A 150 -9.51 -6.93 -2.09
CA TYR A 150 -9.21 -6.20 -0.86
C TYR A 150 -10.37 -5.32 -0.42
N THR A 151 -10.83 -4.36 -1.25
CA THR A 151 -11.78 -3.33 -0.81
C THR A 151 -13.18 -3.89 -0.57
N MET A 152 -13.70 -4.71 -1.50
CA MET A 152 -15.08 -5.21 -1.40
C MET A 152 -15.19 -6.47 -0.54
N LEU A 153 -14.23 -7.40 -0.63
CA LEU A 153 -14.37 -8.70 0.03
C LEU A 153 -13.66 -8.76 1.39
N LEU A 154 -12.39 -8.36 1.49
CA LEU A 154 -11.58 -8.60 2.68
C LEU A 154 -11.69 -7.50 3.73
N LYS A 155 -11.63 -6.22 3.32
CA LYS A 155 -11.43 -5.07 4.21
C LYS A 155 -12.42 -5.00 5.37
N ARG A 156 -13.70 -5.30 5.10
CA ARG A 156 -14.79 -5.21 6.09
C ARG A 156 -15.11 -6.53 6.79
N ARG A 157 -14.43 -7.65 6.43
CA ARG A 157 -14.84 -9.00 6.86
C ARG A 157 -13.80 -9.75 7.67
N THR A 158 -12.52 -9.42 7.56
CA THR A 158 -11.46 -10.19 8.20
C THR A 158 -10.34 -9.31 8.76
N SER A 159 -9.77 -9.73 9.88
CA SER A 159 -8.57 -9.10 10.46
C SER A 159 -7.29 -9.39 9.66
N GLN A 160 -7.34 -10.34 8.74
CA GLN A 160 -6.23 -10.66 7.81
C GLN A 160 -6.27 -9.79 6.55
N ASN A 161 -7.14 -8.78 6.49
CA ASN A 161 -7.36 -7.94 5.33
C ASN A 161 -6.06 -7.29 4.80
N ILE A 162 -5.14 -6.90 5.69
CA ILE A 162 -3.84 -6.30 5.33
C ILE A 162 -2.89 -7.35 4.75
N ILE A 163 -2.89 -8.58 5.25
CA ILE A 163 -2.01 -9.64 4.77
C ILE A 163 -2.36 -9.97 3.32
N TRP A 164 -3.59 -10.42 3.09
CA TRP A 164 -4.03 -10.81 1.76
C TRP A 164 -4.24 -9.62 0.82
N GLY A 165 -4.77 -8.50 1.32
CA GLY A 165 -4.91 -7.27 0.56
C GLY A 165 -3.58 -6.66 0.11
N GLY A 166 -2.50 -6.95 0.85
CA GLY A 166 -1.14 -6.55 0.53
C GLY A 166 -0.61 -7.07 -0.80
N ILE A 167 -1.17 -8.18 -1.33
CA ILE A 167 -0.82 -8.74 -2.65
C ILE A 167 -0.90 -7.66 -3.75
N ALA A 168 -1.91 -6.80 -3.73
CA ALA A 168 -2.01 -5.71 -4.71
C ALA A 168 -0.78 -4.78 -4.69
N GLY A 169 -0.25 -4.49 -3.50
CA GLY A 169 0.95 -3.67 -3.32
C GLY A 169 2.27 -4.36 -3.69
N CYS A 170 2.26 -5.69 -3.87
CA CYS A 170 3.44 -6.45 -4.29
C CYS A 170 3.58 -6.54 -5.82
N LEU A 171 2.47 -6.41 -6.56
CA LEU A 171 2.45 -6.56 -8.02
C LEU A 171 3.32 -5.55 -8.77
N PRO A 172 3.54 -4.30 -8.30
CA PRO A 172 4.49 -3.37 -8.90
C PRO A 172 5.89 -3.93 -9.14
N VAL A 173 6.37 -4.83 -8.26
CA VAL A 173 7.64 -5.54 -8.44
C VAL A 173 7.63 -6.44 -9.68
N LEU A 174 6.55 -7.22 -9.85
CA LEU A 174 6.38 -8.09 -11.02
C LEU A 174 6.20 -7.27 -12.30
N ILE A 175 5.51 -6.12 -12.22
CA ILE A 175 5.33 -5.19 -13.34
C ILE A 175 6.68 -4.59 -13.75
N GLY A 176 7.50 -4.14 -12.80
CA GLY A 176 8.84 -3.62 -13.08
C GLY A 176 9.74 -4.66 -13.76
N TRP A 177 9.71 -5.91 -13.31
CA TRP A 177 10.45 -6.99 -13.94
C TRP A 177 9.93 -7.31 -15.35
N SER A 178 8.62 -7.56 -15.47
CA SER A 178 8.00 -7.95 -16.73
C SER A 178 8.06 -6.86 -17.80
N SER A 179 8.10 -5.60 -17.41
CA SER A 179 8.23 -4.48 -18.36
C SER A 179 9.54 -4.56 -19.14
N VAL A 180 10.62 -5.00 -18.51
CA VAL A 180 11.95 -5.13 -19.14
C VAL A 180 12.09 -6.45 -19.90
N THR A 181 11.65 -7.57 -19.28
CA THR A 181 11.96 -8.91 -19.79
C THR A 181 10.82 -9.59 -20.53
N ASN A 182 9.61 -9.02 -20.50
CA ASN A 182 8.37 -9.65 -20.97
C ASN A 182 8.19 -11.09 -20.41
N SER A 183 8.70 -11.35 -19.22
CA SER A 183 8.65 -12.65 -18.54
C SER A 183 8.65 -12.45 -17.02
N LEU A 184 8.54 -13.52 -16.26
CA LEU A 184 8.73 -13.53 -14.82
C LEU A 184 9.92 -14.42 -14.45
N SER A 185 10.60 -14.09 -13.34
CA SER A 185 11.70 -14.88 -12.81
C SER A 185 11.54 -15.08 -11.30
N TRP A 186 12.28 -16.02 -10.74
CA TRP A 186 12.32 -16.24 -9.29
C TRP A 186 12.84 -15.01 -8.54
N ALA A 187 13.73 -14.19 -9.12
CA ALA A 187 14.15 -12.92 -8.53
C ALA A 187 12.96 -11.99 -8.29
N ALA A 188 12.09 -11.85 -9.29
CA ALA A 188 10.88 -11.03 -9.16
C ALA A 188 9.90 -11.61 -8.14
N VAL A 189 9.75 -12.94 -8.07
CA VAL A 189 8.91 -13.63 -7.08
C VAL A 189 9.44 -13.44 -5.66
N ILE A 190 10.77 -13.53 -5.46
CA ILE A 190 11.39 -13.26 -4.15
C ILE A 190 11.16 -11.81 -3.72
N LEU A 191 11.39 -10.84 -4.61
CA LEU A 191 11.14 -9.43 -4.32
C LEU A 191 9.65 -9.15 -4.05
N PHE A 192 8.75 -9.80 -4.77
CA PHE A 192 7.30 -9.78 -4.47
C PHE A 192 7.04 -10.29 -3.05
N ALA A 193 7.65 -11.43 -2.67
CA ALA A 193 7.51 -12.00 -1.33
C ALA A 193 8.09 -11.08 -0.24
N VAL A 194 9.19 -10.36 -0.52
CA VAL A 194 9.73 -9.34 0.40
C VAL A 194 8.66 -8.27 0.69
N ILE A 195 8.00 -7.72 -0.33
CA ILE A 195 6.96 -6.70 -0.15
C ILE A 195 5.71 -7.30 0.51
N PHE A 196 5.37 -8.55 0.20
CA PHE A 196 4.25 -9.24 0.85
C PHE A 196 4.46 -9.35 2.36
N PHE A 197 5.62 -9.84 2.79
CA PHE A 197 5.95 -9.97 4.21
C PHE A 197 6.28 -8.62 4.87
N TRP A 198 6.66 -7.58 4.10
CA TRP A 198 6.84 -6.22 4.58
C TRP A 198 5.50 -5.53 4.89
N THR A 199 4.44 -5.84 4.15
CA THR A 199 3.16 -5.12 4.26
C THR A 199 2.55 -5.15 5.67
N PRO A 200 2.45 -6.30 6.39
CA PRO A 200 1.92 -6.31 7.75
C PRO A 200 2.75 -5.50 8.75
N PRO A 201 4.08 -5.68 8.87
CA PRO A 201 4.88 -4.91 9.81
C PRO A 201 5.01 -3.42 9.44
N HIS A 202 4.75 -3.03 8.21
CA HIS A 202 4.60 -1.64 7.79
C HIS A 202 3.25 -1.06 8.23
N TYR A 203 2.15 -1.73 7.91
CA TYR A 203 0.82 -1.16 8.05
C TYR A 203 0.24 -1.29 9.46
N TRP A 204 0.51 -2.37 10.19
CA TRP A 204 -0.04 -2.55 11.54
C TRP A 204 0.38 -1.46 12.53
N PRO A 205 1.63 -0.96 12.57
CA PRO A 205 1.97 0.18 13.42
C PRO A 205 1.12 1.43 13.15
N LEU A 206 0.87 1.74 11.88
CA LEU A 206 -0.04 2.83 11.51
C LEU A 206 -1.48 2.55 11.99
N SER A 207 -1.98 1.32 11.78
CA SER A 207 -3.33 0.96 12.21
C SER A 207 -3.48 0.87 13.74
N MET A 208 -2.40 0.61 14.49
CA MET A 208 -2.39 0.77 15.95
C MET A 208 -2.64 2.23 16.36
N LYS A 209 -2.03 3.18 15.64
CA LYS A 209 -2.19 4.63 15.90
C LYS A 209 -3.62 5.12 15.64
N VAL A 210 -4.28 4.57 14.62
CA VAL A 210 -5.63 5.02 14.18
C VAL A 210 -6.70 3.93 14.41
N LYS A 211 -6.50 3.07 15.41
CA LYS A 211 -7.40 1.93 15.67
C LYS A 211 -8.83 2.37 15.97
N ASP A 212 -9.01 3.50 16.66
CA ASP A 212 -10.33 4.01 17.07
C ASP A 212 -11.17 4.43 15.87
N ASP A 213 -10.54 4.99 14.80
CA ASP A 213 -11.21 5.26 13.54
C ASP A 213 -11.74 3.97 12.87
N TYR A 214 -10.92 2.90 12.86
CA TYR A 214 -11.34 1.62 12.30
C TYR A 214 -12.44 0.96 13.14
N ALA A 215 -12.33 1.03 14.48
CA ALA A 215 -13.34 0.50 15.38
C ALA A 215 -14.70 1.20 15.21
N ARG A 216 -14.68 2.53 15.04
CA ARG A 216 -15.89 3.36 14.83
C ARG A 216 -16.71 2.92 13.62
N VAL A 217 -16.05 2.46 12.55
CA VAL A 217 -16.71 2.00 11.32
C VAL A 217 -16.80 0.48 11.20
N GLY A 218 -16.48 -0.26 12.26
CA GLY A 218 -16.60 -1.71 12.30
C GLY A 218 -15.62 -2.48 11.41
N ILE A 219 -14.48 -1.86 11.02
CA ILE A 219 -13.45 -2.56 10.24
C ILE A 219 -12.56 -3.36 11.19
N PRO A 220 -12.49 -4.70 11.06
CA PRO A 220 -11.78 -5.57 11.98
C PRO A 220 -10.28 -5.61 11.71
N MET A 221 -9.59 -4.44 11.73
CA MET A 221 -8.13 -4.43 11.66
C MET A 221 -7.52 -5.21 12.81
N LEU A 222 -6.39 -5.89 12.61
CA LEU A 222 -5.78 -6.68 13.67
C LEU A 222 -5.62 -5.90 15.00
N PRO A 223 -5.16 -4.62 15.03
CA PRO A 223 -5.08 -3.86 16.27
C PRO A 223 -6.43 -3.50 16.91
N VAL A 224 -7.55 -3.62 16.19
CA VAL A 224 -8.91 -3.41 16.73
C VAL A 224 -9.37 -4.64 17.50
N VAL A 225 -9.06 -5.83 16.99
CA VAL A 225 -9.57 -7.12 17.52
C VAL A 225 -8.57 -7.86 18.38
N ALA A 226 -7.31 -7.40 18.46
CA ALA A 226 -6.24 -8.04 19.22
C ALA A 226 -5.48 -7.04 20.10
N SER A 227 -4.86 -7.53 21.18
CA SER A 227 -4.02 -6.71 22.05
C SER A 227 -2.73 -6.24 21.35
N ASN A 228 -2.16 -5.12 21.85
CA ASN A 228 -0.88 -4.61 21.34
C ASN A 228 0.24 -5.66 21.42
N GLN A 229 0.21 -6.55 22.41
CA GLN A 229 1.19 -7.64 22.55
C GLN A 229 1.08 -8.65 21.40
N VAL A 230 -0.14 -9.04 21.02
CA VAL A 230 -0.39 -9.96 19.91
C VAL A 230 0.03 -9.31 18.60
N VAL A 231 -0.36 -8.06 18.36
CA VAL A 231 0.02 -7.32 17.13
C VAL A 231 1.54 -7.19 17.03
N ALA A 232 2.22 -6.79 18.11
CA ALA A 232 3.68 -6.66 18.12
C ALA A 232 4.41 -7.99 17.91
N LYS A 233 3.87 -9.10 18.43
CA LYS A 233 4.39 -10.45 18.17
C LYS A 233 4.28 -10.81 16.68
N GLN A 234 3.15 -10.54 16.07
CA GLN A 234 2.94 -10.78 14.63
C GLN A 234 3.88 -9.90 13.78
N ILE A 235 4.06 -8.63 14.14
CA ILE A 235 5.04 -7.73 13.47
C ILE A 235 6.43 -8.37 13.49
N VAL A 236 6.90 -8.88 14.62
CA VAL A 236 8.22 -9.53 14.72
C VAL A 236 8.31 -10.78 13.84
N ILE A 237 7.28 -11.64 13.84
CA ILE A 237 7.27 -12.86 13.02
C ILE A 237 7.38 -12.51 11.54
N TYR A 238 6.53 -11.61 11.04
CA TYR A 238 6.57 -11.18 9.63
C TYR A 238 7.89 -10.48 9.28
N SER A 239 8.49 -9.73 10.22
CA SER A 239 9.77 -9.06 10.04
C SER A 239 10.91 -10.06 9.85
N TRP A 240 10.95 -11.13 10.64
CA TRP A 240 11.96 -12.20 10.47
C TRP A 240 11.82 -12.90 9.13
N VAL A 241 10.59 -13.25 8.73
CA VAL A 241 10.34 -13.88 7.42
C VAL A 241 10.74 -12.94 6.29
N MET A 242 10.36 -11.67 6.37
CA MET A 242 10.72 -10.64 5.38
C MET A 242 12.24 -10.52 5.19
N VAL A 243 12.98 -10.37 6.31
CA VAL A 243 14.44 -10.28 6.26
C VAL A 243 15.05 -11.57 5.70
N GLY A 244 14.60 -12.74 6.17
CA GLY A 244 15.06 -14.03 5.66
C GLY A 244 14.85 -14.17 4.16
N VAL A 245 13.66 -13.81 3.66
CA VAL A 245 13.36 -13.85 2.21
C VAL A 245 14.23 -12.87 1.43
N SER A 246 14.48 -11.65 1.96
CA SER A 246 15.35 -10.68 1.28
C SER A 246 16.78 -11.18 1.09
N LEU A 247 17.29 -11.99 2.01
CA LEU A 247 18.63 -12.55 1.92
C LEU A 247 18.78 -13.66 0.87
N LEU A 248 17.69 -14.25 0.36
CA LEU A 248 17.73 -15.32 -0.63
C LEU A 248 18.24 -14.88 -2.01
N LEU A 249 18.14 -13.60 -2.35
CA LEU A 249 18.56 -13.12 -3.67
C LEU A 249 20.05 -13.37 -3.96
N THR A 250 20.92 -13.21 -2.97
CA THR A 250 22.37 -13.36 -3.15
C THR A 250 22.81 -14.82 -3.30
N PRO A 251 22.45 -15.79 -2.44
CA PRO A 251 22.86 -17.18 -2.62
C PRO A 251 22.25 -17.84 -3.87
N LEU A 252 21.14 -17.29 -4.39
CA LEU A 252 20.55 -17.72 -5.65
C LEU A 252 21.16 -17.05 -6.89
N GLY A 253 22.19 -16.21 -6.71
CA GLY A 253 22.95 -15.58 -7.79
C GLY A 253 22.26 -14.34 -8.44
N TYR A 254 21.19 -13.84 -7.86
CA TYR A 254 20.46 -12.69 -8.41
C TYR A 254 21.07 -11.35 -8.01
N THR A 255 21.77 -11.28 -6.86
CA THR A 255 22.43 -10.08 -6.34
C THR A 255 23.82 -10.41 -5.80
N GLY A 256 24.69 -9.40 -5.66
CA GLY A 256 26.07 -9.52 -5.16
C GLY A 256 26.20 -9.16 -3.67
N TRP A 257 27.46 -9.00 -3.25
CA TRP A 257 27.82 -8.70 -1.86
C TRP A 257 27.37 -7.32 -1.40
N PHE A 258 27.28 -6.36 -2.33
CA PHE A 258 26.77 -5.01 -1.99
C PHE A 258 25.34 -5.08 -1.49
N TYR A 259 24.45 -5.70 -2.26
CA TYR A 259 23.06 -5.91 -1.84
C TYR A 259 22.98 -6.67 -0.52
N LEU A 260 23.74 -7.78 -0.38
CA LEU A 260 23.73 -8.58 0.84
C LEU A 260 24.12 -7.75 2.07
N SER A 261 25.15 -6.93 1.97
CA SER A 261 25.61 -6.07 3.06
C SER A 261 24.51 -5.09 3.49
N VAL A 262 23.84 -4.43 2.53
CA VAL A 262 22.73 -3.52 2.81
C VAL A 262 21.55 -4.28 3.44
N ALA A 263 21.19 -5.46 2.90
CA ALA A 263 20.09 -6.28 3.41
C ALA A 263 20.33 -6.74 4.86
N LEU A 264 21.57 -7.14 5.19
CA LEU A 264 21.95 -7.53 6.55
C LEU A 264 21.91 -6.35 7.54
N LEU A 265 22.50 -5.21 7.17
CA LEU A 265 22.56 -4.04 8.04
C LEU A 265 21.18 -3.43 8.26
N ALA A 266 20.45 -3.17 7.17
CA ALA A 266 19.09 -2.62 7.25
C ALA A 266 18.12 -3.59 7.91
N GLY A 267 18.23 -4.89 7.59
CA GLY A 267 17.42 -5.96 8.20
C GLY A 267 17.69 -6.12 9.69
N GLY A 268 18.95 -6.11 10.11
CA GLY A 268 19.33 -6.18 11.52
C GLY A 268 18.80 -5.00 12.32
N PHE A 269 18.93 -3.78 11.79
CA PHE A 269 18.38 -2.59 12.42
C PHE A 269 16.84 -2.62 12.49
N TRP A 270 16.19 -3.06 11.41
CA TRP A 270 14.76 -3.25 11.36
C TRP A 270 14.26 -4.23 12.43
N LEU A 271 14.91 -5.40 12.55
CA LEU A 271 14.58 -6.40 13.57
C LEU A 271 14.76 -5.87 14.98
N TRP A 272 15.82 -5.11 15.24
CA TRP A 272 16.04 -4.46 16.53
C TRP A 272 14.87 -3.52 16.90
N GLU A 273 14.41 -2.69 15.96
CA GLU A 273 13.25 -1.81 16.18
C GLU A 273 11.94 -2.59 16.39
N ALA A 274 11.72 -3.67 15.63
CA ALA A 274 10.54 -4.51 15.77
C ALA A 274 10.51 -5.21 17.15
N HIS A 275 11.63 -5.75 17.62
CA HIS A 275 11.75 -6.30 18.96
C HIS A 275 11.61 -5.21 20.05
N GLY A 276 12.13 -4.01 19.80
CA GLY A 276 11.93 -2.86 20.69
C GLY A 276 10.45 -2.52 20.86
N LEU A 277 9.65 -2.53 19.79
CA LEU A 277 8.18 -2.39 19.88
C LEU A 277 7.55 -3.52 20.70
N GLN A 278 7.94 -4.77 20.44
CA GLN A 278 7.40 -5.93 21.14
C GLN A 278 7.70 -5.88 22.66
N ASN A 279 8.91 -5.49 23.04
CA ASN A 279 9.29 -5.38 24.44
C ASN A 279 8.47 -4.28 25.18
N ARG A 280 8.27 -3.13 24.52
CA ARG A 280 7.40 -2.07 25.07
C ARG A 280 5.94 -2.55 25.21
N ALA A 281 5.42 -3.26 24.22
CA ALA A 281 4.06 -3.81 24.27
C ALA A 281 3.92 -4.86 25.38
N ARG A 282 4.93 -5.74 25.60
CA ARG A 282 4.96 -6.73 26.69
C ARG A 282 5.01 -6.07 28.06
N ALA A 283 5.72 -4.95 28.19
CA ALA A 283 5.79 -4.15 29.40
C ALA A 283 4.49 -3.32 29.67
N GLY A 284 3.43 -3.52 28.87
CA GLY A 284 2.15 -2.82 29.03
C GLY A 284 2.18 -1.34 28.62
N VAL A 285 3.22 -0.89 27.90
CA VAL A 285 3.33 0.50 27.44
C VAL A 285 2.27 0.78 26.38
N THR A 286 1.58 1.92 26.50
CA THR A 286 0.51 2.35 25.59
C THR A 286 0.70 3.80 25.15
N GLY A 287 -0.10 4.23 24.17
CA GLY A 287 -0.07 5.59 23.63
C GLY A 287 1.27 5.96 22.99
N ALA A 288 1.65 7.22 23.01
CA ALA A 288 2.85 7.73 22.34
C ALA A 288 4.18 7.07 22.79
N LYS A 289 4.21 6.52 24.01
CA LYS A 289 5.39 5.81 24.54
C LYS A 289 5.61 4.45 23.89
N LEU A 290 4.61 3.88 23.24
CA LEU A 290 4.74 2.63 22.47
C LEU A 290 5.63 2.82 21.22
N LYS A 291 5.68 4.04 20.66
CA LYS A 291 6.53 4.44 19.50
C LYS A 291 6.23 3.62 18.23
N GLU A 292 4.97 3.26 18.00
CA GLU A 292 4.52 2.52 16.83
C GLU A 292 4.82 3.28 15.54
N MET A 293 4.65 4.62 15.52
CA MET A 293 4.94 5.45 14.34
C MET A 293 6.44 5.50 14.00
N ARG A 294 7.33 5.31 14.97
CA ARG A 294 8.76 5.18 14.70
C ARG A 294 9.04 3.95 13.82
N LEU A 295 8.43 2.81 14.15
CA LEU A 295 8.55 1.59 13.35
C LEU A 295 7.92 1.79 11.96
N PHE A 296 6.77 2.47 11.86
CA PHE A 296 6.15 2.81 10.58
C PHE A 296 7.10 3.59 9.65
N HIS A 297 7.75 4.63 10.15
CA HIS A 297 8.69 5.42 9.33
C HIS A 297 9.94 4.60 8.95
N TRP A 298 10.50 3.82 9.89
CA TRP A 298 11.63 2.94 9.60
C TRP A 298 11.32 1.86 8.57
N SER A 299 10.08 1.42 8.47
CA SER A 299 9.67 0.46 7.43
C SER A 299 9.82 1.02 6.02
N ILE A 300 9.54 2.32 5.83
CA ILE A 300 9.72 3.02 4.56
C ILE A 300 11.21 3.14 4.25
N THR A 301 12.01 3.55 5.24
CA THR A 301 13.48 3.64 5.10
C THR A 301 14.08 2.29 4.73
N TYR A 302 13.67 1.21 5.40
CA TYR A 302 14.14 -0.15 5.10
C TYR A 302 13.89 -0.55 3.64
N VAL A 303 12.64 -0.44 3.18
CA VAL A 303 12.30 -0.84 1.80
C VAL A 303 13.00 0.05 0.77
N SER A 304 13.13 1.35 1.05
CA SER A 304 13.84 2.27 0.16
C SER A 304 15.32 1.93 0.03
N LEU A 305 16.01 1.64 1.14
CA LEU A 305 17.42 1.23 1.13
C LEU A 305 17.61 -0.11 0.42
N LEU A 306 16.74 -1.08 0.70
CA LEU A 306 16.81 -2.41 0.10
C LEU A 306 16.62 -2.35 -1.43
N PHE A 307 15.61 -1.62 -1.89
CA PHE A 307 15.34 -1.50 -3.33
C PHE A 307 16.36 -0.60 -4.04
N LEU A 308 16.91 0.41 -3.37
CA LEU A 308 18.04 1.15 -3.91
C LEU A 308 19.26 0.23 -4.09
N ALA A 309 19.53 -0.66 -3.13
CA ALA A 309 20.59 -1.65 -3.27
C ALA A 309 20.32 -2.62 -4.42
N VAL A 310 19.06 -3.02 -4.65
CA VAL A 310 18.65 -3.83 -5.82
C VAL A 310 19.00 -3.12 -7.13
N ALA A 311 18.79 -1.79 -7.22
CA ALA A 311 19.09 -1.01 -8.43
C ALA A 311 20.59 -0.82 -8.67
N VAL A 312 21.36 -0.67 -7.60
CA VAL A 312 22.82 -0.36 -7.67
C VAL A 312 23.67 -1.62 -7.87
N ASP A 313 23.25 -2.74 -7.29
CA ASP A 313 24.02 -3.98 -7.27
C ASP A 313 24.48 -4.48 -8.66
N PRO A 314 23.68 -4.38 -9.76
CA PRO A 314 24.15 -4.79 -11.11
C PRO A 314 25.38 -4.05 -11.63
N PHE A 315 25.70 -2.86 -11.09
CA PHE A 315 26.88 -2.06 -11.49
C PHE A 315 28.14 -2.38 -10.67
N LEU A 316 28.00 -3.19 -9.62
CA LEU A 316 29.07 -3.50 -8.66
C LEU A 316 29.49 -4.98 -8.70
N ARG A 317 28.92 -5.74 -9.63
CA ARG A 317 29.24 -7.17 -9.88
C ARG A 317 30.23 -7.33 -11.00
#